data_a46714938115b71ba068f2f5bd202d41
#
_entry.id   a46714938115b71ba068f2f5bd202d41
#
_cell.length_a   1.000
_cell.length_b   1.000
_cell.length_c   1.000
_cell.angle_alpha   90.00
_cell.angle_beta   90.00
_cell.angle_gamma   90.00
#
_symmetry.space_group_name_H-M   'P 1'
#
loop_
_entity.id
_entity.type
_entity.pdbx_description
1 polymer ?
#
loop_
_entity_poly.entity_id
_entity_poly.type
_entity_poly.pdbx_seq_one_letter_code
_entity_poly.pdbx_strand_id
1 'polypeptide(L)'
;MKTPVRPTPHPIRNAAPADESRRVFVRQLALGATALGTLPLAACGGSDNDPEVRFAHGVASGDPLADRVMLWTRVTPPAGHTADIPVQWELASDAAFTTVVAKGQATATAAKDFTVKVDATGLKPATAYHYRFKAYAAQSAAARTRTLPTGSVAQVKLAVFSCANYPAGYFNVYAEAARRNDLDATVHLGDYLYEYPRGGYASANAEQLGRLSLPATEILTLTDYRTRHAQYKTDPDLQALHAAAPMIAVW
;
A
#
# COMPACT_ATOMS: atom_id res chain seq x y z
N MET A 1 37.48 -43.41 -14.06
CA MET A 1 36.26 -42.68 -14.45
C MET A 1 35.22 -42.93 -13.35
N LYS A 2 34.91 -41.93 -12.53
CA LYS A 2 33.86 -42.02 -11.51
C LYS A 2 32.62 -41.35 -12.05
N THR A 3 31.53 -42.09 -12.17
CA THR A 3 30.19 -41.59 -12.57
C THR A 3 29.63 -40.66 -11.51
N PRO A 4 29.02 -39.53 -11.89
CA PRO A 4 28.38 -38.62 -10.93
C PRO A 4 27.06 -39.21 -10.41
N VAL A 5 26.91 -39.23 -9.10
CA VAL A 5 25.69 -39.64 -8.39
C VAL A 5 24.67 -38.49 -8.51
N ARG A 6 23.50 -38.78 -9.07
CA ARG A 6 22.35 -37.84 -9.05
C ARG A 6 21.78 -37.70 -7.62
N PRO A 7 21.50 -36.50 -7.15
CA PRO A 7 20.77 -36.33 -5.88
C PRO A 7 19.32 -36.77 -6.05
N THR A 8 18.84 -37.53 -5.06
CA THR A 8 17.42 -37.92 -4.94
C THR A 8 16.55 -36.74 -4.59
N PRO A 9 15.35 -36.59 -5.18
CA PRO A 9 14.43 -35.51 -4.82
C PRO A 9 13.87 -35.74 -3.41
N HIS A 10 13.94 -34.70 -2.57
CA HIS A 10 13.27 -34.68 -1.29
C HIS A 10 11.75 -34.59 -1.48
N PRO A 11 10.94 -35.29 -0.64
CA PRO A 11 9.50 -35.19 -0.72
C PRO A 11 9.02 -33.80 -0.31
N ILE A 12 8.21 -33.18 -1.17
CA ILE A 12 7.52 -31.92 -0.88
C ILE A 12 6.55 -32.20 0.26
N ARG A 13 6.81 -31.62 1.43
CA ARG A 13 5.82 -31.57 2.52
C ARG A 13 4.72 -30.61 2.08
N ASN A 14 3.52 -31.13 1.91
CA ASN A 14 2.32 -30.31 1.76
C ASN A 14 2.16 -29.44 3.03
N ALA A 15 2.42 -28.15 2.90
CA ALA A 15 2.09 -27.18 3.93
C ALA A 15 0.57 -27.00 3.93
N ALA A 16 -0.05 -27.16 5.08
CA ALA A 16 -1.47 -26.87 5.30
C ALA A 16 -1.77 -25.38 5.01
N PRO A 17 -2.98 -25.00 4.56
CA PRO A 17 -3.31 -23.66 4.17
C PRO A 17 -3.34 -22.72 5.37
N ALA A 18 -2.42 -21.74 5.39
CA ALA A 18 -2.28 -20.71 6.43
C ALA A 18 -3.28 -19.54 6.22
N ASP A 19 -4.50 -19.78 5.73
CA ASP A 19 -5.33 -18.71 5.19
C ASP A 19 -6.61 -18.37 5.98
N GLU A 20 -6.99 -19.17 6.96
CA GLU A 20 -8.24 -18.89 7.71
C GLU A 20 -8.09 -17.78 8.76
N SER A 21 -6.94 -17.63 9.39
CA SER A 21 -6.77 -16.67 10.48
C SER A 21 -6.75 -15.21 10.01
N ARG A 22 -6.22 -14.92 8.81
CA ARG A 22 -6.26 -13.59 8.21
C ARG A 22 -7.65 -13.19 7.76
N ARG A 23 -8.42 -14.12 7.20
CA ARG A 23 -9.80 -13.88 6.76
C ARG A 23 -10.77 -13.71 7.93
N VAL A 24 -10.56 -14.42 9.03
CA VAL A 24 -11.37 -14.29 10.25
C VAL A 24 -11.12 -12.95 10.94
N PHE A 25 -9.86 -12.48 10.99
CA PHE A 25 -9.52 -11.18 11.56
C PHE A 25 -10.17 -10.01 10.80
N VAL A 26 -10.19 -10.07 9.47
CA VAL A 26 -10.84 -9.04 8.63
C VAL A 26 -12.37 -9.11 8.77
N ARG A 27 -12.96 -10.30 8.89
CA ARG A 27 -14.42 -10.46 9.09
C ARG A 27 -14.91 -9.94 10.45
N GLN A 28 -14.13 -10.09 11.51
CA GLN A 28 -14.52 -9.60 12.84
C GLN A 28 -14.49 -8.07 12.95
N LEU A 29 -13.66 -7.39 12.12
CA LEU A 29 -13.67 -5.91 12.04
C LEU A 29 -14.85 -5.37 11.22
N ALA A 30 -15.45 -6.17 10.33
CA ALA A 30 -16.57 -5.75 9.50
C ALA A 30 -17.95 -5.87 10.20
N LEU A 31 -18.07 -6.69 11.26
CA LEU A 31 -19.34 -6.92 11.97
C LEU A 31 -19.68 -5.87 13.05
N GLY A 32 -18.80 -4.88 13.26
CA GLY A 32 -19.00 -3.82 14.26
C GLY A 32 -19.70 -2.55 13.78
N ALA A 33 -20.12 -2.44 12.54
CA ALA A 33 -20.61 -1.18 11.95
C ALA A 33 -21.99 -1.28 11.29
N THR A 34 -22.97 -1.88 11.97
CA THR A 34 -24.39 -1.71 11.61
C THR A 34 -25.13 -0.96 12.71
N ALA A 35 -24.86 0.34 12.83
CA ALA A 35 -25.79 1.29 13.39
C ALA A 35 -26.11 2.32 12.29
N LEU A 36 -27.25 2.16 11.65
CA LEU A 36 -27.82 3.15 10.74
C LEU A 36 -28.19 4.40 11.55
N GLY A 37 -27.25 5.33 11.60
CA GLY A 37 -27.48 6.70 12.01
C GLY A 37 -27.31 7.59 10.77
N THR A 38 -28.39 8.21 10.30
CA THR A 38 -28.33 9.30 9.31
C THR A 38 -27.62 10.48 9.95
N LEU A 39 -26.29 10.54 9.81
CA LEU A 39 -25.53 11.74 10.15
C LEU A 39 -25.61 12.70 8.96
N PRO A 40 -25.89 14.00 9.20
CA PRO A 40 -25.86 15.01 8.16
C PRO A 40 -24.45 15.09 7.58
N LEU A 41 -24.33 15.12 6.26
CA LEU A 41 -23.10 15.47 5.57
C LEU A 41 -22.75 16.93 5.92
N ALA A 42 -22.00 17.09 7.01
CA ALA A 42 -21.38 18.37 7.30
C ALA A 42 -20.39 18.68 6.19
N ALA A 43 -20.63 19.77 5.47
CA ALA A 43 -19.67 20.34 4.54
C ALA A 43 -18.33 20.52 5.27
N CYS A 44 -17.25 20.00 4.71
CA CYS A 44 -15.90 20.18 5.24
C CYS A 44 -15.46 21.64 5.06
N GLY A 45 -15.85 22.49 6.02
CA GLY A 45 -15.10 23.69 6.32
C GLY A 45 -14.07 23.30 7.38
N GLY A 46 -12.77 23.34 7.05
CA GLY A 46 -11.72 23.17 8.04
C GLY A 46 -11.95 24.22 9.14
N SER A 47 -11.89 23.82 10.42
CA SER A 47 -11.88 24.76 11.52
C SER A 47 -10.46 25.35 11.62
N ASP A 48 -10.32 26.62 12.05
CA ASP A 48 -9.02 27.27 12.27
C ASP A 48 -8.12 26.55 13.28
N ASN A 49 -8.63 25.49 13.92
CA ASN A 49 -7.96 24.64 14.90
C ASN A 49 -7.57 23.24 14.35
N ASP A 50 -7.90 22.91 13.10
CA ASP A 50 -7.56 21.60 12.53
C ASP A 50 -6.04 21.49 12.34
N PRO A 51 -5.41 20.35 12.70
CA PRO A 51 -3.98 20.19 12.52
C PRO A 51 -3.61 20.14 11.03
N GLU A 52 -2.50 20.80 10.67
CA GLU A 52 -1.94 20.69 9.33
C GLU A 52 -1.41 19.26 9.10
N VAL A 53 -2.08 18.49 8.29
CA VAL A 53 -1.68 17.12 7.94
C VAL A 53 -1.27 17.01 6.48
N ARG A 54 -0.52 15.95 6.15
CA ARG A 54 -0.04 15.68 4.79
C ARG A 54 -0.15 14.19 4.48
N PHE A 55 -0.15 13.85 3.19
CA PHE A 55 -0.08 12.47 2.69
C PHE A 55 1.33 12.18 2.13
N ALA A 56 2.36 12.41 2.95
CA ALA A 56 3.78 12.36 2.54
C ALA A 56 4.25 10.98 2.06
N HIS A 57 3.50 9.92 2.35
CA HIS A 57 3.83 8.53 2.02
C HIS A 57 3.00 7.99 0.84
N GLY A 58 2.31 8.90 0.13
CA GLY A 58 1.47 8.55 -1.01
C GLY A 58 0.24 7.71 -0.63
N VAL A 59 -0.30 7.06 -1.64
CA VAL A 59 -1.44 6.15 -1.55
C VAL A 59 -1.11 4.85 -2.26
N ALA A 60 -1.76 3.76 -1.88
CA ALA A 60 -1.59 2.46 -2.52
C ALA A 60 -2.91 1.71 -2.58
N SER A 61 -3.03 0.80 -3.54
CA SER A 61 -4.07 -0.21 -3.53
C SER A 61 -3.46 -1.61 -3.65
N GLY A 62 -4.17 -2.63 -3.19
CA GLY A 62 -3.68 -3.99 -3.21
C GLY A 62 -4.79 -5.01 -3.03
N ASP A 63 -4.40 -6.28 -3.04
CA ASP A 63 -5.30 -7.43 -2.84
C ASP A 63 -6.61 -7.32 -3.65
N PRO A 64 -6.55 -7.06 -4.98
CA PRO A 64 -7.74 -6.89 -5.79
C PRO A 64 -8.52 -8.22 -5.85
N LEU A 65 -9.83 -8.12 -5.73
CA LEU A 65 -10.79 -9.19 -6.03
C LEU A 65 -11.75 -8.70 -7.12
N ALA A 66 -12.69 -9.55 -7.53
CA ALA A 66 -13.63 -9.20 -8.59
C ALA A 66 -14.58 -8.06 -8.20
N ASP A 67 -14.88 -7.91 -6.90
CA ASP A 67 -15.88 -6.99 -6.36
C ASP A 67 -15.32 -5.97 -5.37
N ARG A 68 -13.99 -5.96 -5.12
CA ARG A 68 -13.36 -5.11 -4.10
C ARG A 68 -11.87 -4.92 -4.32
N VAL A 69 -11.31 -3.94 -3.61
CA VAL A 69 -9.87 -3.68 -3.55
C VAL A 69 -9.52 -3.04 -2.20
N MET A 70 -8.35 -3.39 -1.66
CA MET A 70 -7.82 -2.70 -0.48
C MET A 70 -7.22 -1.36 -0.91
N LEU A 71 -7.60 -0.28 -0.24
CA LEU A 71 -6.98 1.05 -0.37
C LEU A 71 -6.16 1.35 0.88
N TRP A 72 -5.02 2.01 0.70
CA TRP A 72 -4.11 2.35 1.78
C TRP A 72 -3.60 3.78 1.65
N THR A 73 -3.43 4.43 2.79
CA THR A 73 -2.63 5.65 2.94
C THR A 73 -2.06 5.76 4.35
N ARG A 74 -1.15 6.72 4.56
CA ARG A 74 -0.66 7.15 5.87
C ARG A 74 -0.78 8.66 5.95
N VAL A 75 -1.54 9.14 6.91
CA VAL A 75 -1.59 10.56 7.24
C VAL A 75 -0.33 10.93 8.01
N THR A 76 0.28 12.05 7.67
CA THR A 76 1.45 12.58 8.37
C THR A 76 1.01 13.83 9.14
N PRO A 77 0.73 13.72 10.44
CA PRO A 77 0.40 14.86 11.27
C PRO A 77 1.63 15.67 11.68
N PRO A 78 1.45 16.84 12.32
CA PRO A 78 2.54 17.56 12.98
C PRO A 78 3.23 16.69 14.04
N ALA A 79 4.49 17.02 14.34
CA ALA A 79 5.24 16.31 15.37
C ALA A 79 4.52 16.39 16.74
N GLY A 80 4.48 15.28 17.45
CA GLY A 80 3.83 15.18 18.76
C GLY A 80 2.30 15.03 18.73
N HIS A 81 1.68 15.01 17.56
CA HIS A 81 0.23 14.78 17.45
C HIS A 81 -0.12 13.34 17.85
N THR A 82 -1.11 13.17 18.72
CA THR A 82 -1.53 11.85 19.20
C THR A 82 -3.03 11.57 19.02
N ALA A 83 -3.81 12.61 18.71
CA ALA A 83 -5.25 12.46 18.53
C ALA A 83 -5.58 11.72 17.22
N ASP A 84 -6.73 11.10 17.21
CA ASP A 84 -7.28 10.42 16.05
C ASP A 84 -7.61 11.43 14.93
N ILE A 85 -7.32 11.05 13.67
CA ILE A 85 -7.55 11.89 12.50
C ILE A 85 -8.64 11.25 11.64
N PRO A 86 -9.78 11.94 11.40
CA PRO A 86 -10.79 11.48 10.48
C PRO A 86 -10.28 11.55 9.03
N VAL A 87 -10.41 10.45 8.29
CA VAL A 87 -9.98 10.35 6.91
C VAL A 87 -11.17 9.93 6.04
N GLN A 88 -11.49 10.75 5.07
CA GLN A 88 -12.45 10.41 4.03
C GLN A 88 -11.74 9.75 2.86
N TRP A 89 -12.39 8.83 2.19
CA TRP A 89 -11.92 8.22 0.96
C TRP A 89 -13.02 8.24 -0.10
N GLU A 90 -12.61 8.38 -1.35
CA GLU A 90 -13.47 8.36 -2.53
C GLU A 90 -12.88 7.46 -3.60
N LEU A 91 -13.74 6.71 -4.26
CA LEU A 91 -13.40 5.88 -5.42
C LEU A 91 -14.37 6.25 -6.55
N ALA A 92 -13.83 6.59 -7.72
CA ALA A 92 -14.58 7.07 -8.87
C ALA A 92 -14.27 6.24 -10.13
N SER A 93 -15.20 6.25 -11.07
CA SER A 93 -14.99 5.63 -12.39
C SER A 93 -14.17 6.50 -13.34
N ASP A 94 -13.89 7.75 -12.99
CA ASP A 94 -13.17 8.72 -13.81
C ASP A 94 -12.13 9.51 -13.00
N ALA A 95 -11.07 9.98 -13.67
CA ALA A 95 -9.97 10.69 -13.04
C ALA A 95 -10.33 12.08 -12.48
N ALA A 96 -11.43 12.67 -12.95
CA ALA A 96 -11.93 13.96 -12.49
C ALA A 96 -12.82 13.83 -11.24
N PHE A 97 -13.15 12.60 -10.83
CA PHE A 97 -14.07 12.30 -9.71
C PHE A 97 -15.47 12.90 -9.93
N THR A 98 -15.93 12.94 -11.17
CA THR A 98 -17.30 13.38 -11.50
C THR A 98 -18.33 12.30 -11.16
N THR A 99 -17.93 11.03 -11.25
CA THR A 99 -18.76 9.86 -10.93
C THR A 99 -18.12 9.05 -9.80
N VAL A 100 -18.40 9.46 -8.56
CA VAL A 100 -17.98 8.71 -7.37
C VAL A 100 -18.87 7.48 -7.21
N VAL A 101 -18.26 6.29 -7.23
CA VAL A 101 -18.96 4.99 -7.15
C VAL A 101 -18.94 4.39 -5.75
N ALA A 102 -17.94 4.73 -4.94
CA ALA A 102 -17.86 4.36 -3.53
C ALA A 102 -17.15 5.46 -2.74
N LYS A 103 -17.53 5.65 -1.50
CA LYS A 103 -16.92 6.60 -0.56
C LYS A 103 -17.19 6.17 0.87
N GLY A 104 -16.39 6.66 1.79
CA GLY A 104 -16.59 6.40 3.21
C GLY A 104 -15.61 7.17 4.07
N GLN A 105 -15.59 6.79 5.35
CA GLN A 105 -14.70 7.36 6.35
C GLN A 105 -13.92 6.26 7.06
N ALA A 106 -12.73 6.59 7.51
CA ALA A 106 -11.88 5.76 8.34
C ALA A 106 -11.14 6.67 9.33
N THR A 107 -10.54 6.07 10.35
CA THR A 107 -9.79 6.81 11.36
C THR A 107 -8.32 6.41 11.32
N ALA A 108 -7.44 7.39 11.14
CA ALA A 108 -6.01 7.22 11.29
C ALA A 108 -5.63 7.47 12.75
N THR A 109 -5.04 6.45 13.42
CA THR A 109 -4.72 6.51 14.85
C THR A 109 -3.21 6.41 15.08
N ALA A 110 -2.69 7.04 16.13
CA ALA A 110 -1.29 6.92 16.53
C ALA A 110 -0.88 5.46 16.80
N ALA A 111 -1.76 4.65 17.39
CA ALA A 111 -1.54 3.22 17.63
C ALA A 111 -1.27 2.43 16.34
N LYS A 112 -1.82 2.88 15.21
CA LYS A 112 -1.61 2.30 13.87
C LYS A 112 -0.65 3.11 13.00
N ASP A 113 0.21 3.95 13.60
CA ASP A 113 1.13 4.83 12.87
C ASP A 113 0.41 5.71 11.84
N PHE A 114 -0.79 6.16 12.18
CA PHE A 114 -1.68 6.94 11.32
C PHE A 114 -1.95 6.34 9.94
N THR A 115 -1.82 5.03 9.80
CA THR A 115 -2.19 4.32 8.56
C THR A 115 -3.69 4.06 8.50
N VAL A 116 -4.23 4.12 7.29
CA VAL A 116 -5.61 3.77 6.96
C VAL A 116 -5.59 2.63 5.95
N LYS A 117 -6.42 1.61 6.21
CA LYS A 117 -6.73 0.53 5.26
C LYS A 117 -8.24 0.46 5.10
N VAL A 118 -8.68 0.45 3.86
CA VAL A 118 -10.11 0.40 3.51
C VAL A 118 -10.34 -0.76 2.55
N ASP A 119 -11.27 -1.63 2.88
CA ASP A 119 -11.80 -2.62 1.94
C ASP A 119 -12.95 -1.96 1.15
N ALA A 120 -12.64 -1.46 -0.04
CA ALA A 120 -13.60 -0.81 -0.92
C ALA A 120 -14.38 -1.89 -1.69
N THR A 121 -15.60 -2.17 -1.27
CA THR A 121 -16.47 -3.25 -1.77
C THR A 121 -17.55 -2.74 -2.71
N GLY A 122 -18.30 -3.68 -3.36
CA GLY A 122 -19.42 -3.36 -4.25
C GLY A 122 -18.98 -2.86 -5.63
N LEU A 123 -17.76 -3.17 -6.02
CA LEU A 123 -17.19 -2.77 -7.30
C LEU A 123 -17.56 -3.75 -8.41
N LYS A 124 -17.51 -3.27 -9.67
CA LYS A 124 -17.72 -4.11 -10.84
C LYS A 124 -16.44 -4.89 -11.18
N PRO A 125 -16.53 -6.13 -11.66
CA PRO A 125 -15.38 -6.90 -12.11
C PRO A 125 -14.65 -6.26 -13.30
N ALA A 126 -13.36 -6.57 -13.45
CA ALA A 126 -12.50 -6.14 -14.56
C ALA A 126 -12.53 -4.63 -14.83
N THR A 127 -12.76 -3.81 -13.82
CA THR A 127 -13.02 -2.37 -13.96
C THR A 127 -11.90 -1.56 -13.33
N ALA A 128 -11.41 -0.56 -14.06
CA ALA A 128 -10.46 0.42 -13.54
C ALA A 128 -11.20 1.54 -12.80
N TYR A 129 -10.59 2.01 -11.73
CA TYR A 129 -11.11 3.07 -10.88
C TYR A 129 -10.00 4.05 -10.51
N HIS A 130 -10.40 5.25 -10.07
CA HIS A 130 -9.54 6.25 -9.46
C HIS A 130 -9.94 6.43 -8.00
N TYR A 131 -8.95 6.61 -7.10
CA TYR A 131 -9.23 6.81 -5.68
C TYR A 131 -8.33 7.88 -5.08
N ARG A 132 -8.79 8.49 -4.00
CA ARG A 132 -8.07 9.50 -3.21
C ARG A 132 -8.54 9.52 -1.77
N PHE A 133 -7.74 10.14 -0.92
CA PHE A 133 -8.07 10.36 0.49
C PHE A 133 -8.07 11.85 0.80
N LYS A 134 -8.85 12.23 1.82
CA LYS A 134 -8.92 13.59 2.36
C LYS A 134 -8.89 13.53 3.88
N ALA A 135 -8.15 14.44 4.51
CA ALA A 135 -8.15 14.62 5.95
C ALA A 135 -8.02 16.12 6.24
N TYR A 136 -9.00 16.68 6.94
CA TYR A 136 -9.12 18.12 7.10
C TYR A 136 -9.03 18.86 5.75
N ALA A 137 -8.16 19.87 5.64
CA ALA A 137 -7.93 20.59 4.38
C ALA A 137 -7.02 19.85 3.38
N ALA A 138 -6.31 18.79 3.82
CA ALA A 138 -5.38 18.06 2.97
C ALA A 138 -6.09 17.02 2.09
N GLN A 139 -5.60 16.88 0.86
CA GLN A 139 -6.02 15.83 -0.08
C GLN A 139 -4.79 15.11 -0.64
N SER A 140 -4.85 13.79 -0.76
CA SER A 140 -3.82 12.99 -1.41
C SER A 140 -3.82 13.22 -2.93
N ALA A 141 -2.75 12.81 -3.60
CA ALA A 141 -2.80 12.58 -5.03
C ALA A 141 -3.90 11.55 -5.37
N ALA A 142 -4.48 11.68 -6.56
CA ALA A 142 -5.35 10.66 -7.11
C ALA A 142 -4.51 9.50 -7.65
N ALA A 143 -4.99 8.28 -7.45
CA ALA A 143 -4.33 7.07 -7.90
C ALA A 143 -5.31 6.15 -8.63
N ARG A 144 -4.78 5.17 -9.34
CA ARG A 144 -5.55 4.18 -10.10
C ARG A 144 -5.53 2.84 -9.39
N THR A 145 -6.62 2.11 -9.54
CA THR A 145 -6.74 0.71 -9.13
C THR A 145 -7.60 -0.06 -10.11
N ARG A 146 -7.66 -1.37 -9.96
CA ARG A 146 -8.46 -2.22 -10.82
C ARG A 146 -8.94 -3.46 -10.05
N THR A 147 -10.17 -3.88 -10.31
CA THR A 147 -10.70 -5.17 -9.85
C THR A 147 -10.35 -6.30 -10.80
N LEU A 148 -10.31 -7.52 -10.28
CA LEU A 148 -10.08 -8.72 -11.09
C LEU A 148 -11.31 -9.08 -11.94
N PRO A 149 -11.13 -9.78 -13.08
CA PRO A 149 -12.23 -10.35 -13.85
C PRO A 149 -12.85 -11.56 -13.14
N THR A 150 -14.09 -11.91 -13.48
CA THR A 150 -14.79 -13.12 -13.00
C THR A 150 -14.67 -14.30 -13.95
N GLY A 151 -14.11 -14.13 -15.11
CA GLY A 151 -13.97 -15.16 -16.13
C GLY A 151 -12.62 -15.13 -16.82
N SER A 152 -12.49 -15.90 -17.89
CA SER A 152 -11.27 -15.93 -18.70
C SER A 152 -11.02 -14.59 -19.37
N VAL A 153 -9.77 -14.19 -19.44
CA VAL A 153 -9.31 -12.99 -20.13
C VAL A 153 -8.26 -13.39 -21.18
N ALA A 154 -8.22 -12.64 -22.30
CA ALA A 154 -7.28 -12.92 -23.36
C ALA A 154 -5.82 -12.58 -22.96
N GLN A 155 -5.63 -11.64 -22.05
CA GLN A 155 -4.32 -11.15 -21.62
C GLN A 155 -4.38 -10.59 -20.19
N VAL A 156 -3.29 -10.77 -19.45
CA VAL A 156 -2.99 -10.09 -18.18
C VAL A 156 -1.62 -9.44 -18.30
N LYS A 157 -1.51 -8.18 -17.90
CA LYS A 157 -0.27 -7.41 -17.93
C LYS A 157 0.19 -7.10 -16.50
N LEU A 158 1.28 -7.73 -16.10
CA LEU A 158 1.89 -7.60 -14.78
C LEU A 158 3.27 -6.95 -14.90
N ALA A 159 3.58 -6.04 -13.97
CA ALA A 159 4.96 -5.66 -13.69
C ALA A 159 5.42 -6.41 -12.43
N VAL A 160 6.51 -7.17 -12.55
CA VAL A 160 7.00 -8.06 -11.49
C VAL A 160 8.35 -7.56 -10.99
N PHE A 161 8.48 -7.43 -9.67
CA PHE A 161 9.65 -6.89 -8.98
C PHE A 161 10.08 -7.77 -7.82
N SER A 162 11.32 -7.56 -7.37
CA SER A 162 11.85 -8.07 -6.10
C SER A 162 13.02 -7.20 -5.64
N CYS A 163 13.44 -7.34 -4.39
CA CYS A 163 14.73 -6.83 -3.90
C CYS A 163 14.86 -5.29 -3.96
N ALA A 164 13.95 -4.57 -3.31
CA ALA A 164 13.98 -3.11 -3.23
C ALA A 164 14.92 -2.63 -2.12
N ASN A 165 16.21 -2.47 -2.42
CA ASN A 165 17.18 -2.00 -1.44
C ASN A 165 17.35 -0.47 -1.52
N TYR A 166 16.71 0.27 -0.61
CA TYR A 166 16.69 1.74 -0.59
C TYR A 166 18.09 2.39 -0.57
N PRO A 167 19.05 1.95 0.26
CA PRO A 167 20.39 2.56 0.27
C PRO A 167 21.26 2.22 -0.95
N ALA A 168 20.88 1.22 -1.75
CA ALA A 168 21.66 0.80 -2.92
C ALA A 168 21.50 1.73 -4.12
N GLY A 169 20.39 2.47 -4.22
CA GLY A 169 20.12 3.34 -5.36
C GLY A 169 18.67 3.81 -5.46
N TYR A 170 18.37 4.58 -6.50
CA TYR A 170 17.02 5.05 -6.79
C TYR A 170 16.17 3.95 -7.44
N PHE A 171 14.87 4.03 -7.24
CA PHE A 171 13.91 3.05 -7.75
C PHE A 171 13.43 3.35 -9.19
N ASN A 172 14.38 3.70 -10.09
CA ASN A 172 14.08 4.12 -11.47
C ASN A 172 13.22 3.13 -12.25
N VAL A 173 13.36 1.82 -11.98
CA VAL A 173 12.54 0.77 -12.61
C VAL A 173 11.06 0.90 -12.22
N TYR A 174 10.77 1.39 -11.02
CA TYR A 174 9.40 1.64 -10.58
C TYR A 174 8.79 2.84 -11.31
N ALA A 175 9.59 3.92 -11.51
CA ALA A 175 9.15 5.05 -12.34
C ALA A 175 8.82 4.62 -13.77
N GLU A 176 9.62 3.75 -14.37
CA GLU A 176 9.37 3.26 -15.72
C GLU A 176 8.09 2.42 -15.80
N ALA A 177 7.88 1.52 -14.85
CA ALA A 177 6.64 0.75 -14.77
C ALA A 177 5.42 1.63 -14.50
N ALA A 178 5.55 2.66 -13.67
CA ALA A 178 4.46 3.59 -13.35
C ALA A 178 3.97 4.40 -14.57
N ARG A 179 4.82 4.61 -15.58
CA ARG A 179 4.43 5.28 -16.84
C ARG A 179 3.53 4.43 -17.71
N ARG A 180 3.45 3.12 -17.45
CA ARG A 180 2.58 2.23 -18.19
C ARG A 180 1.13 2.41 -17.73
N ASN A 181 0.27 2.74 -18.67
CA ASN A 181 -1.16 2.92 -18.40
C ASN A 181 -1.97 1.63 -18.55
N ASP A 182 -1.32 0.52 -18.88
CA ASP A 182 -1.92 -0.73 -19.29
C ASP A 182 -1.66 -1.91 -18.33
N LEU A 183 -1.07 -1.65 -17.16
CA LEU A 183 -0.87 -2.67 -16.13
C LEU A 183 -2.20 -3.03 -15.45
N ASP A 184 -2.44 -4.33 -15.31
CA ASP A 184 -3.56 -4.87 -14.53
C ASP A 184 -3.21 -4.92 -13.04
N ALA A 185 -1.97 -5.29 -12.71
CA ALA A 185 -1.45 -5.27 -11.35
C ALA A 185 0.09 -5.19 -11.35
N THR A 186 0.65 -4.88 -10.19
CA THR A 186 2.07 -5.05 -9.89
C THR A 186 2.26 -6.17 -8.89
N VAL A 187 3.35 -6.93 -9.02
CA VAL A 187 3.67 -8.05 -8.12
C VAL A 187 5.06 -7.82 -7.55
N HIS A 188 5.20 -7.86 -6.23
CA HIS A 188 6.48 -7.80 -5.55
C HIS A 188 6.76 -9.15 -4.88
N LEU A 189 7.80 -9.85 -5.34
CA LEU A 189 8.10 -11.23 -4.97
C LEU A 189 8.88 -11.39 -3.67
N GLY A 190 9.06 -10.32 -2.92
CA GLY A 190 9.78 -10.31 -1.65
C GLY A 190 10.93 -9.32 -1.63
N ASP A 191 11.56 -9.20 -0.46
CA ASP A 191 12.55 -8.17 -0.18
C ASP A 191 12.02 -6.76 -0.51
N TYR A 192 10.78 -6.48 -0.11
CA TYR A 192 10.18 -5.15 -0.29
C TYR A 192 10.95 -4.09 0.49
N LEU A 193 11.56 -4.46 1.61
CA LEU A 193 12.54 -3.69 2.36
C LEU A 193 13.59 -4.64 2.97
N TYR A 194 14.71 -4.07 3.43
CA TYR A 194 15.76 -4.80 4.12
C TYR A 194 15.95 -4.26 5.52
N GLU A 195 16.29 -5.15 6.46
CA GLU A 195 16.46 -4.88 7.88
C GLU A 195 17.85 -4.34 8.24
N TYR A 196 18.79 -4.38 7.33
CA TYR A 196 20.20 -4.04 7.58
C TYR A 196 20.41 -2.65 8.19
N PRO A 197 21.39 -2.48 9.09
CA PRO A 197 21.80 -1.17 9.59
C PRO A 197 22.50 -0.35 8.49
N ARG A 198 22.75 0.93 8.78
CA ARG A 198 23.61 1.78 7.92
C ARG A 198 24.99 1.13 7.77
N GLY A 199 25.55 1.20 6.55
CA GLY A 199 26.80 0.53 6.24
C GLY A 199 26.68 -0.98 6.01
N GLY A 200 25.46 -1.54 6.11
CA GLY A 200 25.20 -2.94 5.80
C GLY A 200 25.17 -3.22 4.29
N TYR A 201 24.43 -4.24 3.91
CA TYR A 201 24.38 -4.75 2.53
C TYR A 201 24.09 -3.67 1.49
N ALA A 202 24.97 -3.59 0.46
CA ALA A 202 24.86 -2.73 -0.72
C ALA A 202 24.59 -1.23 -0.43
N SER A 203 25.17 -0.68 0.66
CA SER A 203 24.96 0.70 1.09
C SER A 203 26.17 1.62 0.88
N ALA A 204 27.18 1.21 0.11
CA ALA A 204 28.44 1.95 -0.05
C ALA A 204 28.26 3.40 -0.51
N ASN A 205 27.26 3.68 -1.36
CA ASN A 205 26.99 5.01 -1.91
C ASN A 205 25.79 5.71 -1.24
N ALA A 206 25.24 5.15 -0.17
CA ALA A 206 23.99 5.62 0.43
C ALA A 206 24.04 7.09 0.90
N GLU A 207 25.16 7.52 1.46
CA GLU A 207 25.37 8.91 1.90
C GLU A 207 25.41 9.88 0.71
N GLN A 208 26.20 9.55 -0.31
CA GLN A 208 26.30 10.35 -1.53
C GLN A 208 24.96 10.49 -2.25
N LEU A 209 24.14 9.44 -2.21
CA LEU A 209 22.81 9.41 -2.82
C LEU A 209 21.71 10.06 -1.93
N GLY A 210 22.05 10.45 -0.69
CA GLY A 210 21.05 10.92 0.28
C GLY A 210 20.06 9.83 0.70
N ARG A 211 20.46 8.53 0.66
CA ARG A 211 19.60 7.38 0.90
C ARG A 211 20.05 6.55 2.11
N LEU A 212 20.56 7.19 3.15
CA LEU A 212 20.92 6.53 4.40
C LEU A 212 19.67 5.90 5.05
N SER A 213 19.78 4.63 5.44
CA SER A 213 18.68 3.88 6.07
C SER A 213 18.25 4.50 7.40
N LEU A 214 16.95 4.50 7.66
CA LEU A 214 16.32 4.89 8.93
C LEU A 214 15.54 3.69 9.51
N PRO A 215 15.67 3.39 10.81
CA PRO A 215 16.70 3.93 11.72
C PRO A 215 18.10 3.55 11.26
N ALA A 216 19.13 4.08 11.92
CA ALA A 216 20.54 3.79 11.58
C ALA A 216 20.96 2.36 11.95
N THR A 217 20.29 1.78 12.90
CA THR A 217 20.49 0.41 13.42
C THR A 217 19.75 -0.63 12.56
N GLU A 218 20.08 -1.89 12.76
CA GLU A 218 19.24 -3.00 12.32
C GLU A 218 17.83 -2.85 12.91
N ILE A 219 16.80 -3.18 12.13
CA ILE A 219 15.43 -3.03 12.59
C ILE A 219 14.93 -4.33 13.22
N LEU A 220 14.47 -4.24 14.48
CA LEU A 220 14.03 -5.37 15.28
C LEU A 220 12.65 -5.15 15.90
N THR A 221 12.29 -3.90 16.20
CA THR A 221 11.04 -3.56 16.86
C THR A 221 9.98 -3.07 15.86
N LEU A 222 8.72 -3.10 16.26
CA LEU A 222 7.62 -2.53 15.46
C LEU A 222 7.87 -1.06 15.09
N THR A 223 8.45 -0.28 15.99
CA THR A 223 8.79 1.13 15.73
C THR A 223 9.86 1.24 14.65
N ASP A 224 10.87 0.38 14.67
CA ASP A 224 11.92 0.36 13.65
C ASP A 224 11.34 0.01 12.27
N TYR A 225 10.49 -1.02 12.20
CA TYR A 225 9.80 -1.41 10.96
C TYR A 225 8.90 -0.28 10.44
N ARG A 226 8.14 0.38 11.30
CA ARG A 226 7.33 1.55 10.92
C ARG A 226 8.19 2.67 10.34
N THR A 227 9.33 2.96 10.97
CA THR A 227 10.28 3.98 10.51
C THR A 227 10.85 3.61 9.14
N ARG A 228 11.30 2.36 8.95
CA ARG A 228 11.85 1.88 7.68
C ARG A 228 10.78 1.87 6.58
N HIS A 229 9.60 1.36 6.85
CA HIS A 229 8.48 1.41 5.90
C HIS A 229 8.11 2.84 5.52
N ALA A 230 8.01 3.76 6.49
CA ALA A 230 7.75 5.16 6.23
C ALA A 230 8.82 5.76 5.32
N GLN A 231 10.11 5.48 5.58
CA GLN A 231 11.20 5.94 4.72
C GLN A 231 11.05 5.44 3.27
N TYR A 232 10.84 4.15 3.06
CA TYR A 232 10.65 3.59 1.71
C TYR A 232 9.48 4.26 1.00
N LYS A 233 8.37 4.48 1.70
CA LYS A 233 7.16 5.13 1.17
C LYS A 233 7.34 6.62 0.85
N THR A 234 8.43 7.26 1.23
CA THR A 234 8.74 8.63 0.77
C THR A 234 9.44 8.67 -0.60
N ASP A 235 9.88 7.52 -1.14
CA ASP A 235 10.48 7.46 -2.47
C ASP A 235 9.42 7.77 -3.54
N PRO A 236 9.66 8.77 -4.40
CA PRO A 236 8.67 9.22 -5.38
C PRO A 236 8.36 8.17 -6.44
N ASP A 237 9.35 7.36 -6.84
CA ASP A 237 9.16 6.34 -7.85
C ASP A 237 8.34 5.16 -7.31
N LEU A 238 8.55 4.80 -6.03
CA LEU A 238 7.72 3.82 -5.35
C LEU A 238 6.28 4.32 -5.15
N GLN A 239 6.09 5.60 -4.80
CA GLN A 239 4.77 6.21 -4.72
C GLN A 239 4.06 6.19 -6.08
N ALA A 240 4.77 6.53 -7.16
CA ALA A 240 4.24 6.51 -8.51
C ALA A 240 3.79 5.08 -8.91
N LEU A 241 4.60 4.06 -8.61
CA LEU A 241 4.25 2.66 -8.86
C LEU A 241 2.97 2.26 -8.12
N HIS A 242 2.87 2.57 -6.82
CA HIS A 242 1.69 2.27 -6.02
C HIS A 242 0.44 3.02 -6.48
N ALA A 243 0.61 4.21 -7.03
CA ALA A 243 -0.50 5.00 -7.58
C ALA A 243 -0.96 4.53 -8.97
N ALA A 244 -0.16 3.74 -9.68
CA ALA A 244 -0.44 3.32 -11.06
C ALA A 244 -1.35 2.09 -11.16
N ALA A 245 -1.22 1.13 -10.25
CA ALA A 245 -1.97 -0.13 -10.28
C ALA A 245 -1.99 -0.81 -8.89
N PRO A 246 -2.94 -1.73 -8.62
CA PRO A 246 -2.93 -2.48 -7.37
C PRO A 246 -1.69 -3.37 -7.27
N MET A 247 -1.12 -3.46 -6.07
CA MET A 247 0.06 -4.27 -5.80
C MET A 247 -0.29 -5.52 -5.01
N ILE A 248 0.26 -6.65 -5.43
CA ILE A 248 0.28 -7.91 -4.68
C ILE A 248 1.72 -8.10 -4.21
N ALA A 249 1.95 -8.08 -2.90
CA ALA A 249 3.28 -8.20 -2.34
C ALA A 249 3.38 -9.39 -1.40
N VAL A 250 4.52 -10.10 -1.48
CA VAL A 250 4.95 -11.09 -0.48
C VAL A 250 6.12 -10.51 0.30
N TRP A 251 6.42 -11.13 1.46
CA TRP A 251 7.52 -10.70 2.33
C TRP A 251 8.88 -10.99 1.73
#